data_60c5ad91d17112fec5ca7f216ac14b7f
#
_entry.id   60c5ad91d17112fec5ca7f216ac14b7f
#
_cell.length_a   1.000
_cell.length_b   1.000
_cell.length_c   1.000
_cell.angle_alpha   90.00
_cell.angle_beta   90.00
_cell.angle_gamma   90.00
#
_symmetry.space_group_name_H-M   'P 1'
#
loop_
_entity.id
_entity.type
_entity.pdbx_description
1 polymer ?
#
loop_
_entity_poly.entity_id
_entity_poly.type
_entity_poly.pdbx_seq_one_letter_code
_entity_poly.pdbx_strand_id
1 'polypeptide(L)'
;NAMNRNEFLQSLKAGKVSGAYLFEGVEENIKSVTLAALRKAVLADGLAELNESVMENPSAGEIIAACETLPFASDKRLVVVRELNGTTGRSEAEERLVSYIPKVPDSCVLVIYVRGKADGRKKLYSAVKKKGGIVSFEPLGDAELNGWIVRVFQQNGKKCAPDVASLLSFTVGNDTALLRAEIEKLTALAGDRDTITENDVHAVATRSIECTVFEMVDAVVAGQRARALMLLRDMLTAGQERLGILAMLLRQYRLMQHVKIMQ
;
A
#
# COMPACT_ATOMS: atom_id res chain seq x y z
N ASN A 1 -8.87 -12.24 -14.59
CA ASN A 1 -9.59 -11.01 -14.28
C ASN A 1 -8.64 -10.03 -13.58
N ALA A 2 -8.80 -8.72 -13.86
CA ALA A 2 -8.23 -7.72 -12.97
C ALA A 2 -9.16 -7.69 -11.74
N MET A 3 -8.59 -7.80 -10.55
CA MET A 3 -9.34 -7.77 -9.31
C MET A 3 -8.76 -6.69 -8.39
N ASN A 4 -9.60 -6.09 -7.58
CA ASN A 4 -9.12 -5.21 -6.54
C ASN A 4 -8.65 -6.03 -5.32
N ARG A 5 -7.95 -5.35 -4.40
CA ARG A 5 -7.46 -5.97 -3.16
C ARG A 5 -8.56 -6.67 -2.35
N ASN A 6 -9.75 -6.09 -2.28
CA ASN A 6 -10.84 -6.62 -1.46
C ASN A 6 -11.36 -7.94 -2.03
N GLU A 7 -11.50 -8.04 -3.35
CA GLU A 7 -11.88 -9.28 -4.05
C GLU A 7 -10.83 -10.38 -3.82
N PHE A 8 -9.54 -10.01 -3.87
CA PHE A 8 -8.46 -10.95 -3.57
C PHE A 8 -8.52 -11.45 -2.13
N LEU A 9 -8.72 -10.55 -1.14
CA LEU A 9 -8.86 -10.93 0.26
C LEU A 9 -10.09 -11.80 0.54
N GLN A 10 -11.21 -11.59 -0.18
CA GLN A 10 -12.37 -12.46 -0.11
C GLN A 10 -12.06 -13.87 -0.64
N SER A 11 -11.37 -13.97 -1.79
CA SER A 11 -10.91 -15.24 -2.34
C SER A 11 -9.94 -15.96 -1.39
N LEU A 12 -9.08 -15.20 -0.72
CA LEU A 12 -8.15 -15.71 0.28
C LEU A 12 -8.88 -16.32 1.48
N LYS A 13 -9.85 -15.59 2.04
CA LYS A 13 -10.70 -16.09 3.16
C LYS A 13 -11.51 -17.32 2.78
N ALA A 14 -11.93 -17.43 1.51
CA ALA A 14 -12.64 -18.58 0.99
C ALA A 14 -11.74 -19.79 0.68
N GLY A 15 -10.43 -19.71 0.89
CA GLY A 15 -9.45 -20.76 0.55
C GLY A 15 -9.29 -21.01 -0.98
N LYS A 16 -9.77 -20.09 -1.81
CA LYS A 16 -9.84 -20.24 -3.28
C LYS A 16 -8.65 -19.59 -3.99
N VAL A 17 -7.48 -19.58 -3.36
CA VAL A 17 -6.27 -18.99 -3.97
C VAL A 17 -5.38 -20.10 -4.49
N SER A 18 -5.17 -20.13 -5.82
CA SER A 18 -4.27 -21.05 -6.51
C SER A 18 -3.78 -20.43 -7.82
N GLY A 19 -2.68 -20.96 -8.38
CA GLY A 19 -2.14 -20.51 -9.65
C GLY A 19 -1.23 -19.27 -9.52
N ALA A 20 -1.32 -18.32 -10.47
CA ALA A 20 -0.39 -17.20 -10.56
C ALA A 20 -1.09 -15.86 -10.38
N TYR A 21 -0.53 -15.01 -9.53
CA TYR A 21 -0.99 -13.65 -9.29
C TYR A 21 0.12 -12.63 -9.58
N LEU A 22 -0.27 -11.47 -10.10
CA LEU A 22 0.62 -10.33 -10.25
C LEU A 22 0.12 -9.22 -9.33
N PHE A 23 0.98 -8.79 -8.40
CA PHE A 23 0.73 -7.68 -7.49
C PHE A 23 1.38 -6.42 -8.07
N GLU A 24 0.57 -5.44 -8.45
CA GLU A 24 1.01 -4.17 -9.02
C GLU A 24 0.41 -2.97 -8.29
N GLY A 25 0.95 -1.78 -8.51
CA GLY A 25 0.46 -0.55 -7.93
C GLY A 25 1.46 0.10 -6.99
N VAL A 26 1.17 1.34 -6.58
CA VAL A 26 2.10 2.18 -5.83
C VAL A 26 2.00 2.03 -4.31
N GLU A 27 0.90 1.43 -3.81
CA GLU A 27 0.65 1.24 -2.38
C GLU A 27 1.46 0.07 -1.79
N GLU A 28 2.77 0.29 -1.63
CA GLU A 28 3.72 -0.75 -1.20
C GLU A 28 3.40 -1.31 0.20
N ASN A 29 2.95 -0.47 1.14
CA ASN A 29 2.60 -0.92 2.49
C ASN A 29 1.41 -1.90 2.44
N ILE A 30 0.33 -1.52 1.75
CA ILE A 30 -0.86 -2.37 1.63
C ILE A 30 -0.56 -3.65 0.87
N LYS A 31 0.27 -3.58 -0.17
CA LYS A 31 0.75 -4.72 -0.95
C LYS A 31 1.52 -5.71 -0.09
N SER A 32 2.45 -5.21 0.73
CA SER A 32 3.24 -6.01 1.68
C SER A 32 2.37 -6.69 2.74
N VAL A 33 1.43 -5.96 3.33
CA VAL A 33 0.46 -6.50 4.30
C VAL A 33 -0.43 -7.57 3.66
N THR A 34 -0.84 -7.37 2.41
CA THR A 34 -1.65 -8.36 1.68
C THR A 34 -0.84 -9.63 1.38
N LEU A 35 0.43 -9.50 1.03
CA LEU A 35 1.34 -10.64 0.87
C LEU A 35 1.54 -11.39 2.19
N ALA A 36 1.69 -10.68 3.32
CA ALA A 36 1.78 -11.31 4.63
C ALA A 36 0.50 -12.09 5.00
N ALA A 37 -0.68 -11.54 4.68
CA ALA A 37 -1.95 -12.24 4.85
C ALA A 37 -2.05 -13.50 3.97
N LEU A 38 -1.55 -13.43 2.73
CA LEU A 38 -1.46 -14.58 1.82
C LEU A 38 -0.56 -15.67 2.40
N ARG A 39 0.64 -15.31 2.91
CA ARG A 39 1.55 -16.25 3.58
C ARG A 39 0.85 -17.00 4.70
N LYS A 40 0.22 -16.26 5.59
CA LYS A 40 -0.49 -16.85 6.74
C LYS A 40 -1.63 -17.79 6.33
N ALA A 41 -2.29 -17.53 5.20
CA ALA A 41 -3.41 -18.34 4.74
C ALA A 41 -2.99 -19.56 3.92
N VAL A 42 -1.84 -19.51 3.25
CA VAL A 42 -1.37 -20.55 2.32
C VAL A 42 -0.38 -21.49 2.97
N LEU A 43 0.47 -20.97 3.86
CA LEU A 43 1.52 -21.74 4.51
C LEU A 43 1.07 -22.24 5.88
N ALA A 44 1.25 -23.52 6.15
CA ALA A 44 0.96 -24.10 7.44
C ALA A 44 1.92 -23.58 8.52
N ASP A 45 1.43 -23.41 9.74
CA ASP A 45 2.23 -22.97 10.88
C ASP A 45 3.43 -23.93 11.12
N GLY A 46 4.61 -23.33 11.28
CA GLY A 46 5.85 -24.07 11.53
C GLY A 46 6.52 -24.68 10.29
N LEU A 47 5.88 -24.66 9.11
CA LEU A 47 6.41 -25.20 7.86
C LEU A 47 6.65 -24.15 6.77
N ALA A 48 6.51 -22.86 7.11
CA ALA A 48 6.61 -21.76 6.16
C ALA A 48 7.98 -21.75 5.44
N GLU A 49 9.08 -21.91 6.16
CA GLU A 49 10.45 -21.90 5.59
C GLU A 49 10.68 -23.01 4.55
N LEU A 50 10.00 -24.16 4.68
CA LEU A 50 10.13 -25.30 3.77
C LEU A 50 9.23 -25.15 2.54
N ASN A 51 8.15 -24.38 2.65
CA ASN A 51 7.12 -24.23 1.63
C ASN A 51 7.07 -22.83 0.99
N GLU A 52 7.98 -21.94 1.36
CA GLU A 52 8.12 -20.63 0.72
C GLU A 52 9.44 -20.50 -0.04
N SER A 53 9.37 -19.88 -1.21
CA SER A 53 10.54 -19.44 -1.97
C SER A 53 10.37 -17.97 -2.32
N VAL A 54 11.25 -17.12 -1.81
CA VAL A 54 11.29 -15.68 -2.16
C VAL A 54 12.53 -15.44 -3.00
N MET A 55 12.35 -14.97 -4.22
CA MET A 55 13.43 -14.77 -5.19
C MET A 55 13.41 -13.33 -5.68
N GLU A 56 14.59 -12.75 -5.83
CA GLU A 56 14.78 -11.42 -6.38
C GLU A 56 15.44 -11.52 -7.75
N ASN A 57 14.79 -11.01 -8.78
CA ASN A 57 15.23 -11.04 -10.16
C ASN A 57 15.68 -12.45 -10.69
N PRO A 58 14.90 -13.52 -10.43
CA PRO A 58 15.26 -14.87 -10.85
C PRO A 58 15.13 -15.06 -12.36
N SER A 59 15.83 -16.05 -12.89
CA SER A 59 15.61 -16.56 -14.26
C SER A 59 14.27 -17.30 -14.37
N ALA A 60 13.76 -17.42 -15.59
CA ALA A 60 12.55 -18.22 -15.85
C ALA A 60 12.71 -19.69 -15.40
N GLY A 61 13.91 -20.25 -15.52
CA GLY A 61 14.20 -21.62 -15.08
C GLY A 61 14.08 -21.79 -13.57
N GLU A 62 14.59 -20.84 -12.79
CA GLU A 62 14.50 -20.84 -11.31
C GLU A 62 13.05 -20.72 -10.85
N ILE A 63 12.25 -19.83 -11.49
CA ILE A 63 10.83 -19.69 -11.16
C ILE A 63 10.10 -21.01 -11.41
N ILE A 64 10.32 -21.64 -12.57
CA ILE A 64 9.68 -22.90 -12.94
C ILE A 64 10.07 -24.00 -11.94
N ALA A 65 11.35 -24.15 -11.64
CA ALA A 65 11.85 -25.16 -10.69
C ALA A 65 11.22 -24.97 -9.31
N ALA A 66 11.12 -23.73 -8.82
CA ALA A 66 10.49 -23.42 -7.55
C ALA A 66 8.99 -23.76 -7.52
N CYS A 67 8.28 -23.51 -8.63
CA CYS A 67 6.85 -23.83 -8.74
C CYS A 67 6.57 -25.32 -8.87
N GLU A 68 7.46 -26.09 -9.51
CA GLU A 68 7.36 -27.55 -9.69
C GLU A 68 7.77 -28.34 -8.46
N THR A 69 8.44 -27.70 -7.49
CA THR A 69 8.80 -28.35 -6.23
C THR A 69 7.53 -28.63 -5.42
N LEU A 70 7.31 -29.88 -5.02
CA LEU A 70 6.15 -30.27 -4.23
C LEU A 70 6.19 -29.63 -2.84
N PRO A 71 5.03 -29.23 -2.29
CA PRO A 71 4.97 -28.77 -0.90
C PRO A 71 5.34 -29.89 0.08
N PHE A 72 6.08 -29.52 1.13
CA PHE A 72 6.49 -30.45 2.17
C PHE A 72 5.49 -30.48 3.32
N ALA A 73 4.85 -31.61 3.55
CA ALA A 73 3.85 -31.82 4.62
C ALA A 73 2.78 -30.70 4.70
N SER A 74 2.39 -30.14 3.55
CA SER A 74 1.44 -29.04 3.41
C SER A 74 0.69 -29.19 2.08
N ASP A 75 -0.52 -28.62 1.99
CA ASP A 75 -1.31 -28.66 0.75
C ASP A 75 -0.75 -27.72 -0.32
N LYS A 76 -0.09 -26.66 0.09
CA LYS A 76 0.38 -25.61 -0.83
C LYS A 76 1.77 -25.10 -0.48
N ARG A 77 2.45 -24.60 -1.52
CA ARG A 77 3.66 -23.79 -1.41
C ARG A 77 3.44 -22.40 -1.99
N LEU A 78 4.23 -21.44 -1.53
CA LEU A 78 4.23 -20.07 -2.00
C LEU A 78 5.55 -19.75 -2.70
N VAL A 79 5.48 -19.25 -3.91
CA VAL A 79 6.63 -18.72 -4.65
C VAL A 79 6.42 -17.23 -4.87
N VAL A 80 7.30 -16.40 -4.33
CA VAL A 80 7.25 -14.93 -4.46
C VAL A 80 8.43 -14.48 -5.30
N VAL A 81 8.13 -13.87 -6.43
CA VAL A 81 9.14 -13.33 -7.36
C VAL A 81 9.10 -11.81 -7.27
N ARG A 82 10.19 -11.22 -6.84
CA ARG A 82 10.39 -9.76 -6.82
C ARG A 82 11.30 -9.36 -7.96
N GLU A 83 10.95 -8.28 -8.65
CA GLU A 83 11.75 -7.68 -9.73
C GLU A 83 12.14 -8.67 -10.86
N LEU A 84 11.38 -8.64 -11.94
CA LEU A 84 11.62 -9.44 -13.13
C LEU A 84 12.37 -8.65 -14.20
N ASN A 85 13.52 -8.02 -13.85
CA ASN A 85 14.26 -7.18 -14.80
C ASN A 85 14.93 -7.94 -15.94
N GLY A 86 15.32 -9.19 -15.72
CA GLY A 86 16.00 -10.04 -16.73
C GLY A 86 15.07 -10.84 -17.64
N THR A 87 13.78 -10.92 -17.30
CA THR A 87 12.78 -11.70 -18.09
C THR A 87 11.81 -10.80 -18.86
N THR A 88 12.03 -9.47 -18.85
CA THR A 88 11.14 -8.48 -19.46
C THR A 88 11.73 -7.93 -20.76
N GLY A 89 11.69 -8.71 -21.81
CA GLY A 89 12.04 -8.35 -23.17
C GLY A 89 11.57 -9.43 -24.11
N ARG A 90 11.69 -9.27 -25.41
CA ARG A 90 11.42 -10.32 -26.41
C ARG A 90 12.46 -11.44 -26.33
N SER A 91 12.71 -11.97 -25.15
CA SER A 91 13.70 -13.01 -24.90
C SER A 91 13.02 -14.37 -24.82
N GLU A 92 13.74 -15.42 -25.21
CA GLU A 92 13.35 -16.82 -25.05
C GLU A 92 12.92 -17.13 -23.60
N ALA A 93 13.52 -16.45 -22.61
CA ALA A 93 13.19 -16.57 -21.21
C ALA A 93 11.76 -16.07 -20.88
N GLU A 94 11.33 -14.95 -21.47
CA GLU A 94 9.94 -14.46 -21.28
C GLU A 94 8.94 -15.42 -21.93
N GLU A 95 9.21 -15.89 -23.13
CA GLU A 95 8.31 -16.84 -23.82
C GLU A 95 8.19 -18.16 -23.07
N ARG A 96 9.29 -18.65 -22.49
CA ARG A 96 9.31 -19.84 -21.64
C ARG A 96 8.43 -19.65 -20.39
N LEU A 97 8.55 -18.51 -19.70
CA LEU A 97 7.72 -18.21 -18.51
C LEU A 97 6.25 -18.05 -18.90
N VAL A 98 5.94 -17.30 -19.96
CA VAL A 98 4.57 -17.11 -20.47
C VAL A 98 3.89 -18.45 -20.80
N SER A 99 4.61 -19.38 -21.43
CA SER A 99 4.09 -20.71 -21.76
C SER A 99 3.91 -21.62 -20.53
N TYR A 100 4.64 -21.33 -19.44
CA TYR A 100 4.57 -22.06 -18.20
C TYR A 100 3.44 -21.60 -17.27
N ILE A 101 3.16 -20.30 -17.20
CA ILE A 101 2.13 -19.72 -16.28
C ILE A 101 0.81 -20.52 -16.28
N PRO A 102 0.21 -20.91 -17.42
CA PRO A 102 -1.01 -21.74 -17.42
C PRO A 102 -0.84 -23.11 -16.76
N LYS A 103 0.38 -23.61 -16.67
CA LYS A 103 0.72 -24.94 -16.15
C LYS A 103 1.10 -24.94 -14.67
N VAL A 104 1.16 -23.76 -14.02
CA VAL A 104 1.46 -23.66 -12.57
C VAL A 104 0.55 -24.62 -11.80
N PRO A 105 1.10 -25.55 -10.99
CA PRO A 105 0.31 -26.54 -10.26
C PRO A 105 -0.66 -25.88 -9.27
N ASP A 106 -1.79 -26.52 -9.01
CA ASP A 106 -2.77 -26.00 -8.03
C ASP A 106 -2.24 -26.05 -6.59
N SER A 107 -1.22 -26.89 -6.32
CA SER A 107 -0.45 -26.93 -5.08
C SER A 107 0.54 -25.76 -4.92
N CYS A 108 0.72 -24.92 -5.96
CA CYS A 108 1.61 -23.77 -5.93
C CYS A 108 0.82 -22.46 -6.09
N VAL A 109 1.15 -21.48 -5.27
CA VAL A 109 0.71 -20.09 -5.43
C VAL A 109 1.94 -19.28 -5.85
N LEU A 110 1.95 -18.81 -7.10
CA LEU A 110 2.99 -17.92 -7.62
C LEU A 110 2.55 -16.47 -7.51
N VAL A 111 3.33 -15.64 -6.84
CA VAL A 111 3.12 -14.19 -6.78
C VAL A 111 4.27 -13.47 -7.47
N ILE A 112 3.95 -12.75 -8.53
CA ILE A 112 4.88 -11.82 -9.18
C ILE A 112 4.62 -10.43 -8.58
N TYR A 113 5.58 -9.95 -7.80
CA TYR A 113 5.50 -8.70 -7.06
C TYR A 113 6.26 -7.61 -7.81
N VAL A 114 5.55 -6.63 -8.37
CA VAL A 114 6.11 -5.55 -9.18
C VAL A 114 6.02 -4.23 -8.42
N ARG A 115 7.11 -3.43 -8.43
CA ARG A 115 7.06 -2.04 -7.95
C ARG A 115 6.32 -1.18 -8.96
N GLY A 116 5.33 -0.42 -8.49
CA GLY A 116 4.49 0.41 -9.35
C GLY A 116 3.59 -0.41 -10.27
N LYS A 117 3.23 0.14 -11.42
CA LYS A 117 2.29 -0.45 -12.37
C LYS A 117 3.00 -1.31 -13.42
N ALA A 118 2.52 -2.52 -13.64
CA ALA A 118 3.05 -3.41 -14.66
C ALA A 118 2.60 -2.97 -16.08
N ASP A 119 3.40 -3.31 -17.09
CA ASP A 119 3.02 -3.06 -18.49
C ASP A 119 1.99 -4.10 -18.96
N GLY A 120 0.72 -3.68 -18.99
CA GLY A 120 -0.41 -4.51 -19.39
C GLY A 120 -0.36 -5.02 -20.84
N ARG A 121 0.56 -4.51 -21.69
CA ARG A 121 0.77 -4.95 -23.08
C ARG A 121 1.62 -6.21 -23.16
N LYS A 122 2.32 -6.58 -22.09
CA LYS A 122 3.20 -7.76 -22.07
C LYS A 122 2.38 -9.05 -22.08
N LYS A 123 2.91 -10.06 -22.79
CA LYS A 123 2.32 -11.41 -22.87
C LYS A 123 2.21 -12.05 -21.47
N LEU A 124 3.21 -11.81 -20.60
CA LEU A 124 3.22 -12.31 -19.22
C LEU A 124 2.02 -11.79 -18.42
N TYR A 125 1.71 -10.49 -18.53
CA TYR A 125 0.53 -9.89 -17.88
C TYR A 125 -0.76 -10.62 -18.27
N SER A 126 -0.93 -10.86 -19.58
CA SER A 126 -2.11 -11.56 -20.10
C SER A 126 -2.18 -13.03 -19.65
N ALA A 127 -1.04 -13.71 -19.55
CA ALA A 127 -0.97 -15.12 -19.09
C ALA A 127 -1.36 -15.21 -17.60
N VAL A 128 -0.79 -14.36 -16.74
CA VAL A 128 -1.13 -14.32 -15.30
C VAL A 128 -2.59 -13.96 -15.09
N LYS A 129 -3.12 -12.98 -15.84
CA LYS A 129 -4.53 -12.57 -15.77
C LYS A 129 -5.51 -13.71 -16.04
N LYS A 130 -5.12 -14.68 -16.88
CA LYS A 130 -5.95 -15.85 -17.22
C LYS A 130 -5.87 -16.96 -16.16
N LYS A 131 -4.68 -17.23 -15.59
CA LYS A 131 -4.45 -18.36 -14.66
C LYS A 131 -4.88 -18.05 -13.23
N GLY A 132 -4.78 -16.80 -12.79
CA GLY A 132 -5.13 -16.37 -11.43
C GLY A 132 -5.73 -14.97 -11.44
N GLY A 133 -4.88 -13.95 -11.42
CA GLY A 133 -5.37 -12.57 -11.51
C GLY A 133 -4.28 -11.51 -11.36
N ILE A 134 -4.68 -10.32 -11.74
CA ILE A 134 -3.89 -9.10 -11.48
C ILE A 134 -4.52 -8.43 -10.29
N VAL A 135 -3.76 -8.24 -9.22
CA VAL A 135 -4.22 -7.54 -8.00
C VAL A 135 -3.60 -6.16 -7.99
N SER A 136 -4.44 -5.14 -8.13
CA SER A 136 -3.99 -3.75 -8.18
C SER A 136 -4.08 -3.09 -6.82
N PHE A 137 -3.00 -2.38 -6.45
CA PHE A 137 -2.84 -1.63 -5.21
C PHE A 137 -2.65 -0.15 -5.54
N GLU A 138 -3.74 0.47 -5.97
CA GLU A 138 -3.79 1.90 -6.26
C GLU A 138 -3.95 2.70 -4.95
N PRO A 139 -3.60 4.00 -4.96
CA PRO A 139 -3.83 4.87 -3.81
C PRO A 139 -5.28 4.80 -3.36
N LEU A 140 -5.49 4.73 -2.05
CA LEU A 140 -6.83 4.72 -1.50
C LEU A 140 -7.48 6.10 -1.67
N GLY A 141 -8.72 6.13 -2.11
CA GLY A 141 -9.54 7.34 -2.02
C GLY A 141 -9.88 7.68 -0.56
N ASP A 142 -10.26 8.93 -0.28
CA ASP A 142 -10.43 9.45 1.09
C ASP A 142 -11.35 8.57 1.95
N ALA A 143 -12.49 8.14 1.42
CA ALA A 143 -13.41 7.27 2.16
C ALA A 143 -12.83 5.87 2.43
N GLU A 144 -12.07 5.30 1.49
CA GLU A 144 -11.40 4.02 1.66
C GLU A 144 -10.24 4.12 2.66
N LEU A 145 -9.49 5.23 2.61
CA LEU A 145 -8.39 5.53 3.52
C LEU A 145 -8.88 5.67 4.96
N ASN A 146 -9.94 6.44 5.18
CA ASN A 146 -10.55 6.59 6.51
C ASN A 146 -11.06 5.25 7.03
N GLY A 147 -11.73 4.46 6.20
CA GLY A 147 -12.14 3.10 6.55
C GLY A 147 -10.95 2.16 6.82
N TRP A 148 -9.82 2.35 6.16
CA TRP A 148 -8.60 1.60 6.42
C TRP A 148 -7.97 2.00 7.77
N ILE A 149 -7.90 3.29 8.09
CA ILE A 149 -7.42 3.81 9.39
C ILE A 149 -8.22 3.20 10.54
N VAL A 150 -9.55 3.26 10.46
CA VAL A 150 -10.45 2.67 11.48
C VAL A 150 -10.16 1.18 11.67
N ARG A 151 -10.00 0.42 10.58
CA ARG A 151 -9.68 -1.02 10.66
C ARG A 151 -8.31 -1.29 11.28
N VAL A 152 -7.30 -0.45 11.00
CA VAL A 152 -5.96 -0.63 11.58
C VAL A 152 -6.00 -0.36 13.09
N PHE A 153 -6.73 0.66 13.55
CA PHE A 153 -6.94 0.87 14.99
C PHE A 153 -7.65 -0.32 15.65
N GLN A 154 -8.69 -0.86 15.01
CA GLN A 154 -9.40 -2.05 15.51
C GLN A 154 -8.48 -3.28 15.63
N GLN A 155 -7.59 -3.49 14.67
CA GLN A 155 -6.57 -4.56 14.73
C GLN A 155 -5.59 -4.39 15.89
N ASN A 156 -5.36 -3.14 16.32
CA ASN A 156 -4.55 -2.79 17.48
C ASN A 156 -5.37 -2.70 18.79
N GLY A 157 -6.61 -3.20 18.79
CA GLY A 157 -7.49 -3.21 19.97
C GLY A 157 -8.05 -1.84 20.35
N LYS A 158 -8.05 -0.86 19.42
CA LYS A 158 -8.52 0.50 19.67
C LYS A 158 -9.74 0.84 18.83
N LYS A 159 -10.59 1.71 19.39
CA LYS A 159 -11.73 2.31 18.68
C LYS A 159 -11.34 3.67 18.15
N CYS A 160 -11.68 3.96 16.91
CA CYS A 160 -11.45 5.25 16.26
C CYS A 160 -12.74 5.66 15.54
N ALA A 161 -13.26 6.82 15.83
CA ALA A 161 -14.42 7.37 15.15
C ALA A 161 -14.03 7.86 13.73
N PRO A 162 -14.95 7.89 12.75
CA PRO A 162 -14.65 8.28 11.37
C PRO A 162 -14.11 9.71 11.22
N ASP A 163 -14.56 10.64 12.08
CA ASP A 163 -14.07 12.03 12.15
C ASP A 163 -12.62 12.11 12.61
N VAL A 164 -12.25 11.32 13.64
CA VAL A 164 -10.86 11.19 14.11
C VAL A 164 -9.97 10.56 13.04
N ALA A 165 -10.48 9.58 12.29
CA ALA A 165 -9.74 8.98 11.17
C ALA A 165 -9.51 10.01 10.05
N SER A 166 -10.51 10.83 9.74
CA SER A 166 -10.40 11.92 8.76
C SER A 166 -9.43 13.01 9.21
N LEU A 167 -9.43 13.36 10.50
CA LEU A 167 -8.47 14.29 11.06
C LEU A 167 -7.05 13.74 10.97
N LEU A 168 -6.85 12.45 11.26
CA LEU A 168 -5.53 11.81 11.15
C LEU A 168 -5.02 11.80 9.70
N SER A 169 -5.85 11.41 8.72
CA SER A 169 -5.46 11.43 7.30
C SER A 169 -5.18 12.84 6.80
N PHE A 170 -5.94 13.84 7.23
CA PHE A 170 -5.66 15.24 6.92
C PHE A 170 -4.32 15.71 7.52
N THR A 171 -4.05 15.34 8.77
CA THR A 171 -2.84 15.78 9.50
C THR A 171 -1.57 15.17 8.93
N VAL A 172 -1.59 13.85 8.69
CA VAL A 172 -0.41 13.04 8.29
C VAL A 172 -0.25 12.97 6.78
N GLY A 173 -1.37 13.08 6.03
CA GLY A 173 -1.43 12.83 4.58
C GLY A 173 -1.86 11.40 4.27
N ASN A 174 -1.73 11.03 2.98
CA ASN A 174 -2.32 9.79 2.45
C ASN A 174 -1.31 8.62 2.35
N ASP A 175 -0.09 8.79 2.85
CA ASP A 175 0.92 7.72 2.87
C ASP A 175 0.54 6.69 3.95
N THR A 176 0.18 5.48 3.50
CA THR A 176 -0.28 4.42 4.40
C THR A 176 0.82 3.86 5.31
N ALA A 177 2.11 4.03 4.96
CA ALA A 177 3.22 3.65 5.82
C ALA A 177 3.39 4.65 6.97
N LEU A 178 3.35 5.95 6.66
CA LEU A 178 3.38 7.01 7.67
C LEU A 178 2.15 6.92 8.58
N LEU A 179 0.96 6.77 8.02
CA LEU A 179 -0.28 6.61 8.79
C LEU A 179 -0.21 5.41 9.75
N ARG A 180 0.38 4.29 9.33
CA ARG A 180 0.56 3.14 10.21
C ARG A 180 1.47 3.46 11.39
N ALA A 181 2.60 4.12 11.16
CA ALA A 181 3.51 4.53 12.22
C ALA A 181 2.83 5.50 13.22
N GLU A 182 2.02 6.44 12.72
CA GLU A 182 1.24 7.34 13.55
C GLU A 182 0.16 6.59 14.37
N ILE A 183 -0.53 5.62 13.76
CA ILE A 183 -1.51 4.77 14.45
C ILE A 183 -0.84 3.98 15.58
N GLU A 184 0.35 3.44 15.37
CA GLU A 184 1.12 2.74 16.40
C GLU A 184 1.48 3.68 17.57
N LYS A 185 1.95 4.90 17.29
CA LYS A 185 2.23 5.92 18.31
C LYS A 185 0.98 6.30 19.10
N LEU A 186 -0.14 6.56 18.41
CA LEU A 186 -1.42 6.89 19.04
C LEU A 186 -1.96 5.73 19.89
N THR A 187 -1.79 4.51 19.43
CA THR A 187 -2.15 3.30 20.18
C THR A 187 -1.34 3.19 21.47
N ALA A 188 -0.04 3.44 21.39
CA ALA A 188 0.85 3.45 22.56
C ALA A 188 0.51 4.58 23.53
N LEU A 189 0.21 5.80 23.04
CA LEU A 189 -0.22 6.92 23.87
C LEU A 189 -1.52 6.62 24.61
N ALA A 190 -2.47 5.97 23.95
CA ALA A 190 -3.76 5.64 24.58
C ALA A 190 -3.61 4.64 25.74
N GLY A 191 -2.55 3.81 25.78
CA GLY A 191 -2.34 2.81 26.83
C GLY A 191 -3.57 1.92 27.01
N ASP A 192 -4.15 1.92 28.20
CA ASP A 192 -5.34 1.12 28.54
C ASP A 192 -6.66 1.71 28.04
N ARG A 193 -6.68 2.94 27.53
CA ARG A 193 -7.90 3.53 26.95
C ARG A 193 -8.28 2.86 25.66
N ASP A 194 -9.55 2.50 25.50
CA ASP A 194 -10.05 1.83 24.30
C ASP A 194 -10.21 2.75 23.09
N THR A 195 -10.36 4.07 23.31
CA THR A 195 -10.78 5.02 22.28
C THR A 195 -9.70 6.05 22.01
N ILE A 196 -9.42 6.29 20.75
CA ILE A 196 -8.57 7.39 20.27
C ILE A 196 -9.44 8.62 20.04
N THR A 197 -8.96 9.77 20.50
CA THR A 197 -9.66 11.07 20.41
C THR A 197 -8.93 12.04 19.48
N GLU A 198 -9.62 13.12 19.08
CA GLU A 198 -9.00 14.23 18.34
C GLU A 198 -7.83 14.86 19.11
N ASN A 199 -7.96 14.99 20.44
CA ASN A 199 -6.89 15.52 21.27
C ASN A 199 -5.62 14.66 21.20
N ASP A 200 -5.74 13.35 21.10
CA ASP A 200 -4.59 12.46 20.93
C ASP A 200 -3.90 12.73 19.60
N VAL A 201 -4.67 12.91 18.52
CA VAL A 201 -4.14 13.24 17.19
C VAL A 201 -3.40 14.58 17.23
N HIS A 202 -4.01 15.60 17.79
CA HIS A 202 -3.37 16.93 17.91
C HIS A 202 -2.10 16.93 18.76
N ALA A 203 -2.03 16.08 19.78
CA ALA A 203 -0.91 16.00 20.71
C ALA A 203 0.34 15.32 20.10
N VAL A 204 0.15 14.32 19.23
CA VAL A 204 1.26 13.40 18.85
C VAL A 204 1.44 13.24 17.34
N ALA A 205 0.37 13.39 16.54
CA ALA A 205 0.49 13.14 15.11
C ALA A 205 1.43 14.12 14.42
N THR A 206 2.36 13.56 13.63
CA THR A 206 3.30 14.37 12.85
C THR A 206 2.56 15.01 11.67
N ARG A 207 2.62 16.33 11.58
CA ARG A 207 1.95 17.07 10.51
C ARG A 207 2.67 16.91 9.18
N SER A 208 1.91 16.63 8.12
CA SER A 208 2.43 16.68 6.76
C SER A 208 2.75 18.13 6.35
N ILE A 209 3.53 18.27 5.29
CA ILE A 209 3.85 19.59 4.74
C ILE A 209 2.59 20.25 4.22
N GLU A 210 1.71 19.49 3.57
CA GLU A 210 0.42 19.98 3.08
C GLU A 210 -0.44 20.52 4.23
N CYS A 211 -0.56 19.78 5.35
CA CYS A 211 -1.28 20.23 6.53
C CYS A 211 -0.70 21.55 7.07
N THR A 212 0.62 21.65 7.17
CA THR A 212 1.29 22.86 7.64
C THR A 212 1.08 24.05 6.71
N VAL A 213 1.06 23.83 5.38
CA VAL A 213 0.74 24.87 4.39
C VAL A 213 -0.72 25.32 4.52
N PHE A 214 -1.68 24.41 4.74
CA PHE A 214 -3.08 24.77 5.00
C PHE A 214 -3.21 25.63 6.23
N GLU A 215 -2.60 25.22 7.37
CA GLU A 215 -2.62 26.02 8.60
C GLU A 215 -1.99 27.41 8.40
N MET A 216 -0.93 27.49 7.60
CA MET A 216 -0.28 28.78 7.28
C MET A 216 -1.20 29.68 6.47
N VAL A 217 -1.90 29.16 5.47
CA VAL A 217 -2.87 29.92 4.65
C VAL A 217 -4.02 30.41 5.54
N ASP A 218 -4.55 29.54 6.40
CA ASP A 218 -5.60 29.90 7.35
C ASP A 218 -5.15 31.03 8.30
N ALA A 219 -3.91 30.95 8.81
CA ALA A 219 -3.35 31.99 9.64
C ALA A 219 -3.18 33.32 8.89
N VAL A 220 -2.81 33.29 7.60
CA VAL A 220 -2.74 34.49 6.75
C VAL A 220 -4.13 35.09 6.55
N VAL A 221 -5.13 34.28 6.20
CA VAL A 221 -6.52 34.75 6.01
C VAL A 221 -7.11 35.33 7.29
N ALA A 222 -6.82 34.72 8.43
CA ALA A 222 -7.24 35.20 9.76
C ALA A 222 -6.41 36.41 10.27
N GLY A 223 -5.45 36.94 9.51
CA GLY A 223 -4.57 38.04 9.92
C GLY A 223 -3.56 37.70 11.01
N GLN A 224 -3.36 36.43 11.33
CA GLN A 224 -2.45 35.94 12.37
C GLN A 224 -1.00 35.90 11.87
N ARG A 225 -0.41 37.05 11.58
CA ARG A 225 0.91 37.17 10.94
C ARG A 225 2.03 36.42 11.68
N ALA A 226 2.08 36.51 13.00
CA ALA A 226 3.10 35.85 13.82
C ALA A 226 3.05 34.33 13.66
N ARG A 227 1.84 33.74 13.67
CA ARG A 227 1.62 32.30 13.47
C ARG A 227 2.02 31.86 12.06
N ALA A 228 1.63 32.61 11.03
CA ALA A 228 1.99 32.29 9.65
C ALA A 228 3.53 32.29 9.43
N LEU A 229 4.23 33.29 9.99
CA LEU A 229 5.69 33.36 9.93
C LEU A 229 6.38 32.23 10.70
N MET A 230 5.82 31.85 11.86
CA MET A 230 6.35 30.71 12.63
C MET A 230 6.24 29.41 11.81
N LEU A 231 5.08 29.10 11.25
CA LEU A 231 4.88 27.92 10.41
C LEU A 231 5.80 27.91 9.19
N LEU A 232 5.99 29.05 8.52
CA LEU A 232 6.95 29.17 7.42
C LEU A 232 8.37 28.89 7.86
N ARG A 233 8.77 29.45 9.01
CA ARG A 233 10.12 29.22 9.57
C ARG A 233 10.33 27.74 9.91
N ASP A 234 9.33 27.08 10.51
CA ASP A 234 9.41 25.68 10.87
C ASP A 234 9.60 24.79 9.63
N MET A 235 8.85 25.04 8.55
CA MET A 235 9.01 24.34 7.27
C MET A 235 10.43 24.54 6.68
N LEU A 236 10.95 25.76 6.70
CA LEU A 236 12.30 26.05 6.20
C LEU A 236 13.39 25.40 7.07
N THR A 237 13.19 25.37 8.39
CA THR A 237 14.12 24.72 9.34
C THR A 237 14.09 23.19 9.18
N ALA A 238 12.94 22.62 8.81
CA ALA A 238 12.79 21.21 8.46
C ALA A 238 13.38 20.85 7.07
N GLY A 239 14.04 21.80 6.39
CA GLY A 239 14.73 21.57 5.13
C GLY A 239 13.85 21.61 3.88
N GLN A 240 12.61 22.13 3.99
CA GLN A 240 11.74 22.27 2.84
C GLN A 240 12.26 23.32 1.86
N GLU A 241 12.22 23.00 0.57
CA GLU A 241 12.64 23.93 -0.47
C GLU A 241 11.65 25.11 -0.62
N ARG A 242 12.17 26.33 -0.68
CA ARG A 242 11.35 27.55 -0.81
C ARG A 242 10.42 27.54 -2.01
N LEU A 243 10.89 27.02 -3.15
CA LEU A 243 10.07 26.91 -4.38
C LEU A 243 8.95 25.87 -4.21
N GLY A 244 9.21 24.78 -3.49
CA GLY A 244 8.19 23.77 -3.15
C GLY A 244 7.08 24.35 -2.30
N ILE A 245 7.43 25.10 -1.24
CA ILE A 245 6.46 25.80 -0.38
C ILE A 245 5.62 26.78 -1.20
N LEU A 246 6.27 27.59 -2.06
CA LEU A 246 5.59 28.55 -2.91
C LEU A 246 4.63 27.86 -3.89
N ALA A 247 5.04 26.75 -4.50
CA ALA A 247 4.18 25.98 -5.42
C ALA A 247 2.92 25.44 -4.71
N MET A 248 3.08 24.94 -3.49
CA MET A 248 1.94 24.47 -2.69
C MET A 248 1.00 25.60 -2.29
N LEU A 249 1.53 26.76 -1.90
CA LEU A 249 0.74 27.95 -1.62
C LEU A 249 -0.06 28.41 -2.86
N LEU A 250 0.58 28.52 -4.02
CA LEU A 250 -0.07 28.88 -5.27
C LEU A 250 -1.18 27.90 -5.64
N ARG A 251 -0.94 26.60 -5.46
CA ARG A 251 -1.96 25.56 -5.67
C ARG A 251 -3.17 25.80 -4.76
N GLN A 252 -2.94 26.07 -3.48
CA GLN A 252 -4.00 26.29 -2.50
C GLN A 252 -4.85 27.53 -2.85
N TYR A 253 -4.21 28.66 -3.19
CA TYR A 253 -4.93 29.86 -3.61
C TYR A 253 -5.73 29.63 -4.89
N ARG A 254 -5.22 28.88 -5.87
CA ARG A 254 -5.96 28.50 -7.09
C ARG A 254 -7.22 27.67 -6.76
N LEU A 255 -7.11 26.72 -5.85
CA LEU A 255 -8.26 25.91 -5.42
C LEU A 255 -9.33 26.78 -4.76
N MET A 256 -8.94 27.71 -3.87
CA MET A 256 -9.87 28.65 -3.24
C MET A 256 -10.55 29.57 -4.27
N GLN A 257 -9.81 30.03 -5.28
CA GLN A 257 -10.40 30.84 -6.37
C GLN A 257 -11.42 30.02 -7.19
N HIS A 258 -11.11 28.76 -7.53
CA HIS A 258 -12.05 27.91 -8.27
C HIS A 258 -13.35 27.67 -7.47
N VAL A 259 -13.27 27.39 -6.17
CA VAL A 259 -14.45 27.23 -5.32
C VAL A 259 -15.29 28.51 -5.30
N LYS A 260 -14.64 29.69 -5.20
CA LYS A 260 -15.34 30.97 -5.19
C LYS A 260 -16.05 31.32 -6.52
N ILE A 261 -15.52 30.83 -7.66
CA ILE A 261 -16.13 31.04 -8.97
C ILE A 261 -17.33 30.10 -9.19
N MET A 262 -17.34 28.92 -8.54
CA MET A 262 -18.43 27.96 -8.67
C MET A 262 -19.61 28.21 -7.72
N GLN A 263 -19.48 29.13 -6.76
CA GLN A 263 -20.55 29.62 -5.89
C GLN A 263 -21.26 30.82 -6.49
#